data_39f6b0a09a61c155b16dd83ef25c3a4d
#
_entry.id   39f6b0a09a61c155b16dd83ef25c3a4d
#
_cell.length_a   1.000
_cell.length_b   1.000
_cell.length_c   1.000
_cell.angle_alpha   90.00
_cell.angle_beta   90.00
_cell.angle_gamma   90.00
#
_symmetry.space_group_name_H-M   'P 1'
#
loop_
_entity.id
_entity.type
_entity.pdbx_description
1 polymer ?
#
loop_
_entity_poly.entity_id
_entity_poly.type
_entity_poly.pdbx_seq_one_letter_code
_entity_poly.pdbx_strand_id
1 'polypeptide(L)'
;LAGHETTANAMTWTWYLLSQHPAAEAKLHAELDSVLDGRVPAIGDIPQLKFTEAVLAEAMRLYPPAWAIGRNVVDEHDFGGFVAKPGTLILTSPFVMHRDARFWEAPLEFRPERWETTSVKEATNRNIYFPFGGGIRRCIGESFAWTEGILLIATIARKWKLSLAPDQRICLNPQITLRPKFGMRMKIHARKAWIEKA
;
A
#
# COMPACT_ATOMS: atom_id res chain seq x y z
N LEU A 1 -4.73 0.56 18.62
CA LEU A 1 -5.30 -0.61 17.91
C LEU A 1 -5.48 -0.35 16.41
N ALA A 2 -6.06 0.80 16.00
CA ALA A 2 -6.38 1.07 14.58
C ALA A 2 -5.14 1.09 13.65
N GLY A 3 -3.99 1.56 14.11
CA GLY A 3 -2.75 1.58 13.34
C GLY A 3 -2.11 0.21 13.14
N HIS A 4 -2.25 -0.69 14.10
CA HIS A 4 -1.61 -2.01 14.03
C HIS A 4 -2.15 -2.90 12.91
N GLU A 5 -3.46 -3.10 12.84
CA GLU A 5 -4.07 -4.02 11.86
C GLU A 5 -3.96 -3.48 10.42
N THR A 6 -4.16 -2.17 10.23
CA THR A 6 -4.10 -1.56 8.91
C THR A 6 -2.70 -1.61 8.32
N THR A 7 -1.67 -1.28 9.11
CA THR A 7 -0.26 -1.40 8.69
C THR A 7 0.12 -2.85 8.42
N ALA A 8 -0.27 -3.79 9.30
CA ALA A 8 -0.01 -5.21 9.10
C ALA A 8 -0.61 -5.74 7.79
N ASN A 9 -1.84 -5.32 7.44
CA ASN A 9 -2.46 -5.69 6.17
C ASN A 9 -1.76 -5.05 4.98
N ALA A 10 -1.38 -3.78 5.06
CA ALA A 10 -0.59 -3.12 4.01
C ALA A 10 0.73 -3.86 3.76
N MET A 11 1.46 -4.21 4.82
CA MET A 11 2.70 -5.00 4.71
C MET A 11 2.47 -6.39 4.12
N THR A 12 1.42 -7.08 4.55
CA THR A 12 1.08 -8.41 4.04
C THR A 12 0.85 -8.39 2.53
N TRP A 13 0.08 -7.42 2.03
CA TRP A 13 -0.17 -7.28 0.61
C TRP A 13 1.05 -6.79 -0.17
N THR A 14 1.89 -5.95 0.42
CA THR A 14 3.16 -5.52 -0.17
C THR A 14 4.08 -6.71 -0.42
N TRP A 15 4.28 -7.57 0.58
CA TRP A 15 5.11 -8.77 0.42
C TRP A 15 4.53 -9.78 -0.56
N TYR A 16 3.21 -9.93 -0.58
CA TYR A 16 2.54 -10.74 -1.59
C TYR A 16 2.87 -10.24 -3.00
N LEU A 17 2.66 -8.95 -3.25
CA LEU A 17 2.91 -8.35 -4.56
C LEU A 17 4.38 -8.45 -4.98
N LEU A 18 5.32 -8.15 -4.10
CA LEU A 18 6.74 -8.31 -4.38
C LEU A 18 7.10 -9.77 -4.73
N SER A 19 6.53 -10.75 -4.01
CA SER A 19 6.76 -12.17 -4.29
C SER A 19 6.27 -12.63 -5.67
N GLN A 20 5.31 -11.92 -6.26
CA GLN A 20 4.76 -12.19 -7.60
C GLN A 20 5.45 -11.39 -8.71
N HIS A 21 6.26 -10.37 -8.36
CA HIS A 21 6.87 -9.43 -9.31
C HIS A 21 8.39 -9.33 -9.09
N PRO A 22 9.18 -10.33 -9.55
CA PRO A 22 10.61 -10.37 -9.29
C PRO A 22 11.39 -9.16 -9.83
N ALA A 23 10.91 -8.54 -10.92
CA ALA A 23 11.54 -7.35 -11.48
C ALA A 23 11.42 -6.13 -10.52
N ALA A 24 10.24 -5.92 -9.93
CA ALA A 24 10.03 -4.88 -8.94
C ALA A 24 10.82 -5.15 -7.65
N GLU A 25 10.87 -6.42 -7.21
CA GLU A 25 11.68 -6.83 -6.07
C GLU A 25 13.19 -6.55 -6.31
N ALA A 26 13.69 -6.82 -7.52
CA ALA A 26 15.09 -6.56 -7.88
C ALA A 26 15.41 -5.06 -7.87
N LYS A 27 14.51 -4.20 -8.37
CA LYS A 27 14.67 -2.73 -8.31
C LYS A 27 14.66 -2.23 -6.86
N LEU A 28 13.74 -2.72 -6.02
CA LEU A 28 13.71 -2.41 -4.60
C LEU A 28 15.04 -2.75 -3.94
N HIS A 29 15.56 -3.95 -4.20
CA HIS A 29 16.85 -4.38 -3.65
C HIS A 29 18.01 -3.51 -4.12
N ALA A 30 18.02 -3.10 -5.39
CA ALA A 30 19.07 -2.22 -5.94
C ALA A 30 19.06 -0.83 -5.26
N GLU A 31 17.87 -0.25 -5.03
CA GLU A 31 17.75 1.00 -4.28
C GLU A 31 18.31 0.84 -2.86
N LEU A 32 17.87 -0.20 -2.14
CA LEU A 32 18.32 -0.43 -0.77
C LEU A 32 19.82 -0.67 -0.65
N ASP A 33 20.42 -1.39 -1.59
CA ASP A 33 21.86 -1.63 -1.63
C ASP A 33 22.62 -0.32 -1.88
N SER A 34 22.13 0.54 -2.77
CA SER A 34 22.72 1.83 -3.08
C SER A 34 22.59 2.85 -1.94
N VAL A 35 21.42 2.93 -1.30
CA VAL A 35 21.14 3.95 -0.28
C VAL A 35 21.67 3.55 1.09
N LEU A 36 21.55 2.29 1.45
CA LEU A 36 21.84 1.82 2.81
C LEU A 36 23.23 1.23 2.97
N ASP A 37 23.84 0.72 1.90
CA ASP A 37 25.13 0.00 1.94
C ASP A 37 25.23 -1.01 3.11
N GLY A 38 24.15 -1.77 3.32
CA GLY A 38 24.06 -2.79 4.36
C GLY A 38 23.68 -2.29 5.77
N ARG A 39 23.69 -0.98 6.05
CA ARG A 39 23.29 -0.43 7.36
C ARG A 39 21.76 -0.50 7.57
N VAL A 40 21.31 -0.35 8.80
CA VAL A 40 19.89 -0.24 9.14
C VAL A 40 19.34 1.09 8.63
N PRO A 41 18.15 1.13 7.99
CA PRO A 41 17.53 2.37 7.57
C PRO A 41 17.15 3.25 8.75
N ALA A 42 17.27 4.56 8.58
CA ALA A 42 16.85 5.59 9.52
C ALA A 42 15.83 6.55 8.85
N ILE A 43 15.16 7.37 9.64
CA ILE A 43 14.19 8.35 9.15
C ILE A 43 14.81 9.28 8.09
N GLY A 44 16.07 9.66 8.26
CA GLY A 44 16.81 10.51 7.31
C GLY A 44 17.04 9.89 5.93
N ASP A 45 16.85 8.57 5.77
CA ASP A 45 17.00 7.89 4.48
C ASP A 45 15.72 7.93 3.62
N ILE A 46 14.56 8.13 4.24
CA ILE A 46 13.25 8.10 3.56
C ILE A 46 13.23 8.95 2.28
N PRO A 47 13.77 10.17 2.25
CA PRO A 47 13.78 10.97 1.02
C PRO A 47 14.52 10.32 -0.16
N GLN A 48 15.42 9.36 0.08
CA GLN A 48 16.17 8.63 -0.93
C GLN A 48 15.54 7.29 -1.29
N LEU A 49 14.63 6.76 -0.47
CA LEU A 49 13.94 5.48 -0.64
C LEU A 49 12.67 5.65 -1.52
N LYS A 50 12.86 6.23 -2.72
CA LYS A 50 11.75 6.59 -3.63
C LYS A 50 11.01 5.39 -4.19
N PHE A 51 11.74 4.36 -4.60
CA PHE A 51 11.13 3.14 -5.12
C PHE A 51 10.46 2.33 -4.00
N THR A 52 11.02 2.34 -2.80
CA THR A 52 10.40 1.75 -1.60
C THR A 52 9.05 2.42 -1.31
N GLU A 53 8.98 3.75 -1.37
CA GLU A 53 7.72 4.51 -1.25
C GLU A 53 6.74 4.13 -2.36
N ALA A 54 7.20 4.06 -3.60
CA ALA A 54 6.40 3.67 -4.77
C ALA A 54 5.82 2.25 -4.63
N VAL A 55 6.59 1.31 -4.12
CA VAL A 55 6.14 -0.07 -3.82
C VAL A 55 5.00 -0.06 -2.80
N LEU A 56 5.15 0.68 -1.70
CA LEU A 56 4.10 0.80 -0.68
C LEU A 56 2.85 1.49 -1.23
N ALA A 57 3.03 2.59 -1.99
CA ALA A 57 1.93 3.31 -2.62
C ALA A 57 1.13 2.39 -3.56
N GLU A 58 1.81 1.63 -4.40
CA GLU A 58 1.19 0.72 -5.35
C GLU A 58 0.50 -0.46 -4.66
N ALA A 59 1.08 -0.97 -3.59
CA ALA A 59 0.44 -2.00 -2.77
C ALA A 59 -0.87 -1.50 -2.16
N MET A 60 -0.87 -0.29 -1.58
CA MET A 60 -2.08 0.33 -1.03
C MET A 60 -3.08 0.76 -2.11
N ARG A 61 -2.62 1.04 -3.35
CA ARG A 61 -3.52 1.26 -4.47
C ARG A 61 -4.31 -0.01 -4.80
N LEU A 62 -3.60 -1.14 -4.94
CA LEU A 62 -4.22 -2.42 -5.28
C LEU A 62 -4.97 -3.05 -4.11
N TYR A 63 -4.42 -2.99 -2.91
CA TYR A 63 -5.00 -3.62 -1.72
C TYR A 63 -5.05 -2.63 -0.55
N PRO A 64 -5.89 -1.57 -0.64
CA PRO A 64 -6.04 -0.61 0.45
C PRO A 64 -6.62 -1.30 1.68
N PRO A 65 -5.97 -1.22 2.86
CA PRO A 65 -6.52 -1.78 4.09
C PRO A 65 -7.93 -1.25 4.42
N ALA A 66 -8.15 0.06 4.26
CA ALA A 66 -9.46 0.69 4.31
C ALA A 66 -10.10 0.65 2.91
N TRP A 67 -10.64 -0.47 2.52
CA TRP A 67 -11.17 -0.75 1.18
C TRP A 67 -12.48 -0.02 0.86
N ALA A 68 -13.23 0.37 1.88
CA ALA A 68 -14.46 1.16 1.80
C ALA A 68 -14.52 2.17 2.95
N ILE A 69 -15.08 3.33 2.69
CA ILE A 69 -15.19 4.45 3.63
C ILE A 69 -16.65 4.90 3.66
N GLY A 70 -17.28 4.86 4.84
CA GLY A 70 -18.66 5.27 5.07
C GLY A 70 -18.78 6.71 5.59
N ARG A 71 -19.85 7.39 5.20
CA ARG A 71 -20.29 8.68 5.75
C ARG A 71 -21.80 8.69 5.91
N ASN A 72 -22.28 9.10 7.08
CA ASN A 72 -23.69 9.38 7.26
C ASN A 72 -23.99 10.82 6.79
N VAL A 73 -25.04 10.94 6.02
CA VAL A 73 -25.58 12.25 5.60
C VAL A 73 -26.26 12.90 6.80
N VAL A 74 -25.84 14.10 7.17
CA VAL A 74 -26.40 14.88 8.29
C VAL A 74 -27.50 15.79 7.77
N ASP A 75 -27.21 16.52 6.69
CA ASP A 75 -28.15 17.40 6.00
C ASP A 75 -28.38 16.89 4.59
N GLU A 76 -29.57 17.14 4.03
CA GLU A 76 -29.90 16.75 2.67
C GLU A 76 -28.84 17.25 1.67
N HIS A 77 -28.35 16.38 0.80
CA HIS A 77 -27.29 16.69 -0.14
C HIS A 77 -27.58 16.09 -1.52
N ASP A 78 -27.40 16.91 -2.56
CA ASP A 78 -27.50 16.48 -3.96
C ASP A 78 -26.12 16.03 -4.48
N PHE A 79 -26.04 14.78 -4.91
CA PHE A 79 -24.89 14.15 -5.57
C PHE A 79 -25.05 14.12 -7.10
N GLY A 80 -25.31 15.26 -7.72
CA GLY A 80 -25.46 15.34 -9.18
C GLY A 80 -26.78 14.71 -9.69
N GLY A 81 -27.88 15.05 -9.05
CA GLY A 81 -29.24 14.57 -9.35
C GLY A 81 -29.70 13.40 -8.46
N PHE A 82 -28.85 12.91 -7.58
CA PHE A 82 -29.19 11.92 -6.55
C PHE A 82 -29.25 12.58 -5.18
N VAL A 83 -30.45 12.83 -4.70
CA VAL A 83 -30.65 13.48 -3.38
C VAL A 83 -30.55 12.44 -2.27
N ALA A 84 -29.56 12.59 -1.41
CA ALA A 84 -29.41 11.81 -0.20
C ALA A 84 -30.00 12.56 1.01
N LYS A 85 -30.93 11.91 1.71
CA LYS A 85 -31.60 12.44 2.90
C LYS A 85 -30.77 12.23 4.17
N PRO A 86 -30.98 12.99 5.25
CA PRO A 86 -30.37 12.76 6.54
C PRO A 86 -30.56 11.28 6.98
N GLY A 87 -29.47 10.71 7.53
CA GLY A 87 -29.40 9.28 7.93
C GLY A 87 -29.03 8.32 6.80
N THR A 88 -28.94 8.76 5.53
CA THR A 88 -28.43 7.94 4.45
C THR A 88 -26.95 7.62 4.66
N LEU A 89 -26.57 6.37 4.50
CA LEU A 89 -25.16 5.94 4.48
C LEU A 89 -24.60 6.02 3.06
N ILE A 90 -23.64 6.90 2.85
CA ILE A 90 -22.87 6.99 1.61
C ILE A 90 -21.59 6.16 1.76
N LEU A 91 -21.30 5.31 0.78
CA LEU A 91 -20.05 4.53 0.73
C LEU A 91 -19.21 4.97 -0.48
N THR A 92 -17.94 5.22 -0.24
CA THR A 92 -16.92 5.34 -1.29
C THR A 92 -15.88 4.25 -1.09
N SER A 93 -15.33 3.72 -2.19
CA SER A 93 -14.41 2.60 -2.12
C SER A 93 -13.06 2.93 -2.76
N PRO A 94 -11.99 3.11 -1.96
CA PRO A 94 -10.63 3.14 -2.50
C PRO A 94 -10.31 1.92 -3.36
N PHE A 95 -10.75 0.73 -2.95
CA PHE A 95 -10.53 -0.50 -3.70
C PHE A 95 -11.10 -0.46 -5.14
N VAL A 96 -12.24 0.17 -5.34
CA VAL A 96 -12.87 0.34 -6.67
C VAL A 96 -12.19 1.48 -7.43
N MET A 97 -12.09 2.65 -6.80
CA MET A 97 -11.57 3.87 -7.45
C MET A 97 -10.10 3.72 -7.87
N HIS A 98 -9.30 3.08 -7.05
CA HIS A 98 -7.89 2.86 -7.37
C HIS A 98 -7.66 1.81 -8.48
N ARG A 99 -8.72 1.16 -8.94
CA ARG A 99 -8.70 0.19 -10.06
C ARG A 99 -9.50 0.65 -11.27
N ASP A 100 -9.94 1.88 -11.29
CA ASP A 100 -10.75 2.42 -12.39
C ASP A 100 -9.85 2.81 -13.57
N ALA A 101 -10.08 2.19 -14.74
CA ALA A 101 -9.32 2.43 -15.96
C ALA A 101 -9.45 3.86 -16.50
N ARG A 102 -10.44 4.63 -16.05
CA ARG A 102 -10.58 6.06 -16.39
C ARG A 102 -9.46 6.91 -15.78
N PHE A 103 -8.84 6.44 -14.70
CA PHE A 103 -7.84 7.18 -13.93
C PHE A 103 -6.47 6.49 -13.91
N TRP A 104 -6.43 5.18 -14.12
CA TRP A 104 -5.24 4.37 -13.98
C TRP A 104 -4.98 3.53 -15.22
N GLU A 105 -3.86 3.76 -15.88
CA GLU A 105 -3.38 2.87 -16.95
C GLU A 105 -3.01 1.50 -16.36
N ALA A 106 -3.37 0.41 -17.04
CA ALA A 106 -3.19 -0.96 -16.56
C ALA A 106 -3.57 -1.10 -15.06
N PRO A 107 -4.84 -0.84 -14.70
CA PRO A 107 -5.28 -0.59 -13.32
C PRO A 107 -5.15 -1.81 -12.40
N LEU A 108 -5.05 -3.01 -12.94
CA LEU A 108 -4.92 -4.26 -12.17
C LEU A 108 -3.47 -4.74 -12.05
N GLU A 109 -2.54 -4.13 -12.78
CA GLU A 109 -1.12 -4.49 -12.72
C GLU A 109 -0.43 -3.81 -11.54
N PHE A 110 0.51 -4.52 -10.92
CA PHE A 110 1.41 -3.95 -9.93
C PHE A 110 2.60 -3.29 -10.64
N ARG A 111 2.57 -1.99 -10.73
CA ARG A 111 3.56 -1.15 -11.44
C ARG A 111 4.02 0.00 -10.54
N PRO A 112 4.95 -0.21 -9.63
CA PRO A 112 5.47 0.87 -8.77
C PRO A 112 6.02 2.06 -9.56
N GLU A 113 6.53 1.83 -10.77
CA GLU A 113 7.08 2.86 -11.66
C GLU A 113 6.07 3.96 -12.03
N ARG A 114 4.77 3.71 -11.92
CA ARG A 114 3.75 4.75 -12.15
C ARG A 114 3.91 5.96 -11.23
N TRP A 115 4.47 5.74 -10.05
CA TRP A 115 4.72 6.78 -9.07
C TRP A 115 5.95 7.63 -9.36
N GLU A 116 6.75 7.28 -10.39
CA GLU A 116 7.81 8.12 -10.92
C GLU A 116 7.26 9.26 -11.78
N THR A 117 6.11 9.04 -12.46
CA THR A 117 5.45 10.02 -13.34
C THR A 117 4.32 10.78 -12.68
N THR A 118 3.63 10.17 -11.72
CA THR A 118 2.53 10.79 -10.96
C THR A 118 2.80 10.63 -9.48
N SER A 119 3.12 11.71 -8.79
CA SER A 119 3.40 11.61 -7.36
C SER A 119 2.16 11.22 -6.54
N VAL A 120 2.38 10.58 -5.39
CA VAL A 120 1.31 10.25 -4.41
C VAL A 120 0.49 11.49 -4.06
N LYS A 121 1.18 12.63 -3.85
CA LYS A 121 0.54 13.91 -3.55
C LYS A 121 -0.39 14.38 -4.68
N GLU A 122 0.07 14.29 -5.93
CA GLU A 122 -0.73 14.68 -7.10
C GLU A 122 -1.98 13.80 -7.24
N ALA A 123 -1.82 12.48 -7.19
CA ALA A 123 -2.94 11.54 -7.26
C ALA A 123 -3.96 11.75 -6.13
N THR A 124 -3.48 12.08 -4.92
CA THR A 124 -4.33 12.43 -3.78
C THR A 124 -5.08 13.74 -4.03
N ASN A 125 -4.43 14.77 -4.53
CA ASN A 125 -5.06 16.06 -4.83
C ASN A 125 -6.14 15.94 -5.92
N ARG A 126 -5.98 14.99 -6.84
CA ARG A 126 -6.98 14.66 -7.87
C ARG A 126 -8.12 13.78 -7.36
N ASN A 127 -8.10 13.38 -6.09
CA ASN A 127 -9.05 12.45 -5.46
C ASN A 127 -9.15 11.08 -6.16
N ILE A 128 -8.10 10.65 -6.85
CA ILE A 128 -8.04 9.33 -7.50
C ILE A 128 -7.24 8.32 -6.67
N TYR A 129 -6.51 8.78 -5.63
CA TYR A 129 -5.77 7.96 -4.68
C TYR A 129 -6.00 8.46 -3.26
N PHE A 130 -6.70 7.69 -2.43
CA PHE A 130 -7.09 8.09 -1.07
C PHE A 130 -7.15 6.90 -0.10
N PRO A 131 -6.05 6.14 0.08
CA PRO A 131 -6.03 4.96 0.97
C PRO A 131 -6.20 5.35 2.44
N PHE A 132 -5.98 6.62 2.77
CA PHE A 132 -6.16 7.20 4.11
C PHE A 132 -7.44 8.05 4.22
N GLY A 133 -8.34 7.94 3.25
CA GLY A 133 -9.53 8.78 3.17
C GLY A 133 -9.24 10.22 2.75
N GLY A 134 -10.20 11.11 3.01
CA GLY A 134 -10.09 12.52 2.60
C GLY A 134 -10.93 13.46 3.47
N GLY A 135 -10.72 14.76 3.27
CA GLY A 135 -11.40 15.82 4.02
C GLY A 135 -11.04 15.85 5.50
N ILE A 136 -11.93 16.42 6.31
CA ILE A 136 -11.73 16.60 7.75
C ILE A 136 -11.65 15.28 8.55
N ARG A 137 -11.99 14.15 7.92
CA ARG A 137 -11.92 12.81 8.51
C ARG A 137 -10.76 11.98 7.94
N ARG A 138 -9.80 12.61 7.26
CA ARG A 138 -8.57 11.94 6.82
C ARG A 138 -7.83 11.32 8.00
N CYS A 139 -7.18 10.19 7.76
CA CYS A 139 -6.46 9.46 8.80
C CYS A 139 -5.41 10.33 9.49
N ILE A 140 -5.49 10.46 10.81
CA ILE A 140 -4.53 11.23 11.61
C ILE A 140 -3.14 10.55 11.64
N GLY A 141 -3.10 9.21 11.50
CA GLY A 141 -1.88 8.40 11.52
C GLY A 141 -1.18 8.25 10.17
N GLU A 142 -1.61 8.97 9.12
CA GLU A 142 -1.10 8.78 7.77
C GLU A 142 0.42 8.97 7.66
N SER A 143 0.97 10.06 8.19
CA SER A 143 2.43 10.32 8.15
C SER A 143 3.22 9.26 8.91
N PHE A 144 2.69 8.78 10.03
CA PHE A 144 3.28 7.68 10.79
C PHE A 144 3.27 6.39 9.98
N ALA A 145 2.14 6.04 9.36
CA ALA A 145 1.99 4.82 8.58
C ALA A 145 2.92 4.80 7.34
N TRP A 146 3.12 5.94 6.66
CA TRP A 146 4.11 6.07 5.59
C TRP A 146 5.53 5.82 6.11
N THR A 147 5.92 6.51 7.18
CA THR A 147 7.25 6.36 7.80
C THR A 147 7.49 4.92 8.24
N GLU A 148 6.56 4.34 8.99
CA GLU A 148 6.64 2.96 9.47
C GLU A 148 6.72 1.97 8.33
N GLY A 149 5.84 2.09 7.32
CA GLY A 149 5.79 1.17 6.19
C GLY A 149 7.06 1.18 5.35
N ILE A 150 7.59 2.36 5.01
CA ILE A 150 8.85 2.49 4.26
C ILE A 150 10.02 1.88 5.04
N LEU A 151 10.15 2.20 6.33
CA LEU A 151 11.23 1.69 7.16
C LEU A 151 11.12 0.17 7.39
N LEU A 152 9.91 -0.39 7.54
CA LEU A 152 9.70 -1.83 7.65
C LEU A 152 10.09 -2.56 6.36
N ILE A 153 9.64 -2.07 5.20
CA ILE A 153 10.02 -2.64 3.90
C ILE A 153 11.55 -2.61 3.75
N ALA A 154 12.16 -1.45 3.96
CA ALA A 154 13.60 -1.29 3.83
C ALA A 154 14.38 -2.17 4.82
N THR A 155 13.94 -2.26 6.08
CA THR A 155 14.59 -3.09 7.11
C THR A 155 14.55 -4.57 6.77
N ILE A 156 13.44 -5.07 6.26
CA ILE A 156 13.28 -6.48 5.93
C ILE A 156 13.97 -6.77 4.60
N ALA A 157 13.65 -6.01 3.54
CA ALA A 157 14.14 -6.29 2.19
C ALA A 157 15.66 -6.10 2.02
N ARG A 158 16.33 -5.32 2.86
CA ARG A 158 17.80 -5.22 2.80
C ARG A 158 18.49 -6.56 3.07
N LYS A 159 17.89 -7.45 3.85
CA LYS A 159 18.44 -8.75 4.26
C LYS A 159 17.73 -9.95 3.65
N TRP A 160 16.43 -9.81 3.42
CA TRP A 160 15.55 -10.93 3.15
C TRP A 160 14.76 -10.73 1.87
N LYS A 161 14.53 -11.84 1.21
CA LYS A 161 13.55 -12.02 0.13
C LYS A 161 12.44 -12.92 0.64
N LEU A 162 11.20 -12.59 0.35
CA LEU A 162 10.05 -13.40 0.73
C LEU A 162 9.40 -14.01 -0.52
N SER A 163 9.15 -15.31 -0.48
CA SER A 163 8.36 -15.98 -1.51
C SER A 163 7.10 -16.60 -0.92
N LEU A 164 6.01 -16.57 -1.67
CA LEU A 164 4.77 -17.21 -1.23
C LEU A 164 5.02 -18.71 -1.03
N ALA A 165 4.60 -19.27 0.11
CA ALA A 165 4.67 -20.72 0.29
C ALA A 165 3.72 -21.41 -0.71
N PRO A 166 4.06 -22.62 -1.22
CA PRO A 166 3.24 -23.32 -2.19
C PRO A 166 1.86 -23.68 -1.62
N ASP A 167 0.96 -24.04 -2.51
CA ASP A 167 -0.36 -24.61 -2.18
C ASP A 167 -1.25 -23.73 -1.30
N GLN A 168 -1.13 -22.41 -1.45
CA GLN A 168 -2.00 -21.47 -0.77
C GLN A 168 -3.04 -20.87 -1.71
N ARG A 169 -4.26 -20.81 -1.23
CA ARG A 169 -5.32 -20.05 -1.87
C ARG A 169 -5.33 -18.63 -1.30
N ILE A 170 -4.93 -17.65 -2.10
CA ILE A 170 -5.02 -16.24 -1.73
C ILE A 170 -6.38 -15.70 -2.16
N CYS A 171 -7.19 -15.33 -1.19
CA CYS A 171 -8.53 -14.76 -1.40
C CYS A 171 -8.67 -13.50 -0.55
N LEU A 172 -9.38 -12.51 -1.11
CA LEU A 172 -9.73 -11.30 -0.37
C LEU A 172 -10.81 -11.60 0.68
N ASN A 173 -10.69 -10.96 1.83
CA ASN A 173 -11.68 -10.96 2.89
C ASN A 173 -12.00 -9.52 3.30
N PRO A 174 -12.93 -8.85 2.59
CA PRO A 174 -13.34 -7.49 2.89
C PRO A 174 -14.26 -7.48 4.11
N GLN A 175 -13.66 -7.24 5.26
CA GLN A 175 -14.35 -6.99 6.52
C GLN A 175 -14.19 -5.52 6.92
N ILE A 176 -13.87 -5.20 8.17
CA ILE A 176 -13.50 -3.82 8.57
C ILE A 176 -12.27 -3.38 7.80
N THR A 177 -11.30 -4.30 7.62
CA THR A 177 -10.11 -4.12 6.79
C THR A 177 -10.03 -5.18 5.71
N LEU A 178 -9.32 -4.89 4.63
CA LEU A 178 -9.06 -5.83 3.54
C LEU A 178 -7.88 -6.73 3.89
N ARG A 179 -8.16 -7.98 4.23
CA ARG A 179 -7.13 -8.97 4.61
C ARG A 179 -7.22 -10.25 3.79
N PRO A 180 -6.15 -11.07 3.74
CA PRO A 180 -6.22 -12.41 3.18
C PRO A 180 -7.13 -13.29 4.04
N LYS A 181 -8.09 -13.98 3.39
CA LYS A 181 -9.10 -14.80 4.10
C LYS A 181 -8.49 -15.92 4.93
N PHE A 182 -7.43 -16.55 4.44
CA PHE A 182 -6.79 -17.71 5.08
C PHE A 182 -5.40 -17.40 5.65
N GLY A 183 -5.09 -16.09 5.84
CA GLY A 183 -3.75 -15.65 6.15
C GLY A 183 -2.83 -15.75 4.92
N MET A 184 -1.54 -15.54 5.15
CA MET A 184 -0.52 -15.61 4.11
C MET A 184 0.78 -16.17 4.69
N ARG A 185 1.15 -17.36 4.27
CA ARG A 185 2.42 -17.99 4.68
C ARG A 185 3.49 -17.70 3.65
N MET A 186 4.65 -17.23 4.10
CA MET A 186 5.77 -16.91 3.24
C MET A 186 7.03 -17.64 3.69
N LYS A 187 7.85 -18.03 2.75
CA LYS A 187 9.21 -18.53 2.99
C LYS A 187 10.16 -17.37 2.97
N ILE A 188 11.10 -17.34 3.92
CA ILE A 188 12.11 -16.31 4.06
C ILE A 188 13.42 -16.84 3.51
N HIS A 189 14.06 -16.08 2.62
CA HIS A 189 15.35 -16.40 2.03
C HIS A 189 16.33 -15.27 2.32
N ALA A 190 17.53 -15.60 2.79
CA ALA A 190 18.59 -14.61 2.93
C ALA A 190 19.07 -14.16 1.53
N ARG A 191 19.31 -12.86 1.37
CA ARG A 191 19.90 -12.31 0.14
C ARG A 191 21.38 -12.60 0.08
N LYS A 192 21.91 -13.00 -1.11
CA LYS A 192 23.34 -13.28 -1.32
C LYS A 192 24.23 -12.10 -0.94
N ALA A 193 23.87 -10.89 -1.36
CA ALA A 193 24.61 -9.67 -1.03
C ALA A 193 24.76 -9.40 0.49
N TRP A 194 23.91 -10.00 1.30
CA TRP A 194 24.02 -9.93 2.76
C TRP A 194 24.93 -11.00 3.35
N ILE A 195 24.91 -12.22 2.79
CA ILE A 195 25.72 -13.35 3.25
C ILE A 195 27.21 -13.07 3.04
N GLU A 196 27.56 -12.38 1.95
CA GLU A 196 28.94 -12.03 1.59
C GLU A 196 29.54 -10.89 2.42
N LYS A 197 28.70 -10.09 3.12
CA LYS A 197 29.11 -8.96 3.99
C LYS A 197 29.08 -9.30 5.48
N ALA A 198 28.60 -10.48 5.88
CA ALA A 198 28.51 -10.94 7.27
C ALA A 198 29.64 -11.89 7.63
#